data_2ce90cd262d7e562ba3105f6cfda9ad9
#
_entry.id   2ce90cd262d7e562ba3105f6cfda9ad9
#
_cell.length_a   1.000
_cell.length_b   1.000
_cell.length_c   1.000
_cell.angle_alpha   90.00
_cell.angle_beta   90.00
_cell.angle_gamma   90.00
#
_symmetry.space_group_name_H-M   'P 1'
#
loop_
_entity.id
_entity.type
_entity.pdbx_description
1 polymer ?
#
loop_
_entity_poly.entity_id
_entity_poly.type
_entity_poly.pdbx_seq_one_letter_code
_entity_poly.pdbx_strand_id
1 'polypeptide(L)'
;MLRRQTADGPQVLLSRRAGPVYAAGLWHLPSGHLDGSHEDVVTALVREAREETGVVIDPTDVRAAVTVHHRSPGGASRTGHFFEVRRWQGEPRIAEPDVCDAMDWASLDALPADMVAYCRAGLDAYTAGARLAVHFQMPGDAVAFDPAVDRVRLVADVTGGPAPGGPEAAVVEFTERAVGRISRWTDTSWARESSRVWRADGAQGGTWYVKVHQNGRFHDREVRGLRTWAPALGAAAPRLVAADEVLRAVVITAVPGRPLHGVVLAPERERAVFRRIGALARRIHQSCPARPAPAGSGPAIAKADRHLAAAQAHLQPGDEEFLRALVAQAEELEPLEWVETHGDLQLRNILYDPDTPGEAAGSGPFLAVIDLERSEPGPAVRDLVRLSDAWHGRDDLYEAFLAGYGRPVTPAEEARLVIDAALDSVSGIAYGAAHGDPELVERGRRTLARLRAEHRAALSPAGDAR
;
A
#
# COMPACT_ATOMS: atom_id res chain seq x y z
N MET A 1 29.21 2.11 7.99
CA MET A 1 29.85 2.58 6.73
C MET A 1 31.11 3.33 7.10
N LEU A 2 32.29 2.77 6.85
CA LEU A 2 33.53 3.54 6.84
C LEU A 2 33.53 4.39 5.58
N ARG A 3 33.66 5.71 5.71
CA ARG A 3 33.62 6.66 4.60
C ARG A 3 34.86 7.53 4.58
N ARG A 4 35.53 7.60 3.42
CA ARG A 4 36.64 8.52 3.17
C ARG A 4 36.30 9.50 2.06
N GLN A 5 37.01 10.64 2.06
CA GLN A 5 36.92 11.61 0.96
C GLN A 5 38.20 11.52 0.15
N THR A 6 38.07 11.40 -1.17
CA THR A 6 39.18 11.42 -2.12
C THR A 6 39.05 12.58 -3.09
N ALA A 7 40.06 12.79 -3.94
CA ALA A 7 39.98 13.78 -5.02
C ALA A 7 38.83 13.46 -6.01
N ASP A 8 38.51 12.19 -6.19
CA ASP A 8 37.48 11.68 -7.12
C ASP A 8 36.09 11.58 -6.46
N GLY A 9 35.93 12.06 -5.22
CA GLY A 9 34.68 12.04 -4.51
C GLY A 9 34.63 11.16 -3.25
N PRO A 10 33.46 10.99 -2.67
CA PRO A 10 33.25 10.17 -1.47
C PRO A 10 33.28 8.68 -1.79
N GLN A 11 33.98 7.90 -0.97
CA GLN A 11 34.04 6.45 -1.07
C GLN A 11 33.60 5.78 0.23
N VAL A 12 33.02 4.58 0.12
CA VAL A 12 32.69 3.70 1.25
C VAL A 12 33.43 2.37 1.11
N LEU A 13 33.78 1.80 2.26
CA LEU A 13 34.39 0.47 2.31
C LEU A 13 33.29 -0.59 2.13
N LEU A 14 33.50 -1.48 1.15
CA LEU A 14 32.66 -2.65 0.92
C LEU A 14 33.46 -3.92 1.18
N SER A 15 32.78 -4.97 1.62
CA SER A 15 33.27 -6.33 1.78
C SER A 15 32.52 -7.27 0.87
N ARG A 16 33.16 -8.26 0.25
CA ARG A 16 32.49 -9.30 -0.53
C ARG A 16 32.32 -10.55 0.30
N ARG A 17 31.08 -11.00 0.44
CA ARG A 17 30.72 -12.17 1.24
C ARG A 17 31.23 -13.45 0.61
N ALA A 18 31.78 -14.34 1.41
CA ALA A 18 32.35 -15.62 0.96
C ALA A 18 31.95 -16.77 1.89
N GLY A 19 32.25 -18.01 1.48
CA GLY A 19 31.97 -19.19 2.28
C GLY A 19 30.47 -19.56 2.36
N PRO A 20 30.07 -20.38 3.35
CA PRO A 20 28.69 -20.88 3.49
C PRO A 20 27.78 -19.87 4.19
N VAL A 21 27.77 -18.62 3.73
CA VAL A 21 26.99 -17.53 4.31
C VAL A 21 25.91 -17.04 3.35
N TYR A 22 24.87 -16.41 3.91
CA TYR A 22 23.84 -15.74 3.11
C TYR A 22 24.46 -14.72 2.14
N ALA A 23 24.00 -14.71 0.89
CA ALA A 23 24.46 -13.80 -0.16
C ALA A 23 25.98 -13.90 -0.49
N ALA A 24 26.57 -15.08 -0.42
CA ALA A 24 27.96 -15.31 -0.83
C ALA A 24 28.20 -14.81 -2.27
N GLY A 25 29.36 -14.19 -2.52
CA GLY A 25 29.75 -13.60 -3.79
C GLY A 25 29.26 -12.15 -4.00
N LEU A 26 28.39 -11.60 -3.15
CA LEU A 26 27.87 -10.24 -3.28
C LEU A 26 28.60 -9.26 -2.38
N TRP A 27 28.71 -8.01 -2.86
CA TRP A 27 29.24 -6.90 -2.10
C TRP A 27 28.22 -6.39 -1.08
N HIS A 28 28.71 -6.03 0.11
CA HIS A 28 27.91 -5.40 1.16
C HIS A 28 28.76 -4.46 2.03
N LEU A 29 28.11 -3.68 2.88
CA LEU A 29 28.84 -2.97 3.96
C LEU A 29 29.21 -3.96 5.05
N PRO A 30 30.36 -3.80 5.72
CA PRO A 30 30.63 -4.48 6.99
C PRO A 30 29.45 -4.30 7.93
N SER A 31 28.94 -5.40 8.49
CA SER A 31 27.68 -5.40 9.23
C SER A 31 27.53 -6.60 10.13
N GLY A 32 26.91 -6.42 11.27
CA GLY A 32 26.67 -7.47 12.25
C GLY A 32 25.34 -7.36 12.95
N HIS A 33 25.14 -8.24 13.93
CA HIS A 33 23.96 -8.31 14.77
C HIS A 33 24.30 -7.94 16.22
N LEU A 34 23.27 -7.56 16.99
CA LEU A 34 23.45 -7.39 18.43
C LEU A 34 23.80 -8.74 19.06
N ASP A 35 24.81 -8.74 19.93
CA ASP A 35 25.22 -9.91 20.68
C ASP A 35 24.72 -9.79 22.13
N GLY A 36 23.75 -10.66 22.44
CA GLY A 36 23.13 -10.70 23.75
C GLY A 36 22.14 -9.56 24.05
N SER A 37 21.65 -9.54 25.29
CA SER A 37 20.55 -8.64 25.73
C SER A 37 20.97 -7.26 26.19
N HIS A 38 22.26 -7.00 26.26
CA HIS A 38 22.83 -5.76 26.87
C HIS A 38 23.70 -4.94 25.91
N GLU A 39 23.85 -5.38 24.67
CA GLU A 39 24.61 -4.67 23.64
C GLU A 39 23.71 -3.68 22.90
N ASP A 40 24.08 -2.41 22.85
CA ASP A 40 23.42 -1.41 22.02
C ASP A 40 24.01 -1.38 20.60
N VAL A 41 23.29 -0.74 19.68
CA VAL A 41 23.65 -0.70 18.24
C VAL A 41 24.98 -0.01 17.94
N VAL A 42 25.47 0.90 18.80
CA VAL A 42 26.77 1.58 18.63
C VAL A 42 27.88 0.66 19.11
N THR A 43 27.68 -0.01 20.24
CA THR A 43 28.63 -1.00 20.79
C THR A 43 28.83 -2.15 19.81
N ALA A 44 27.71 -2.69 19.25
CA ALA A 44 27.78 -3.72 18.22
C ALA A 44 28.54 -3.27 16.97
N LEU A 45 28.28 -2.06 16.48
CA LEU A 45 28.99 -1.49 15.33
C LEU A 45 30.51 -1.41 15.57
N VAL A 46 30.94 -0.96 16.75
CA VAL A 46 32.36 -0.84 17.07
C VAL A 46 33.02 -2.23 17.17
N ARG A 47 32.35 -3.20 17.79
CA ARG A 47 32.82 -4.59 17.87
C ARG A 47 32.93 -5.21 16.48
N GLU A 48 31.86 -5.22 15.68
CA GLU A 48 31.81 -5.80 14.35
C GLU A 48 32.83 -5.17 13.39
N ALA A 49 32.98 -3.83 13.43
CA ALA A 49 33.99 -3.16 12.62
C ALA A 49 35.40 -3.65 12.96
N ARG A 50 35.70 -3.90 14.23
CA ARG A 50 36.98 -4.44 14.66
C ARG A 50 37.17 -5.91 14.25
N GLU A 51 36.13 -6.73 14.40
CA GLU A 51 36.15 -8.15 14.05
C GLU A 51 36.29 -8.36 12.55
N GLU A 52 35.45 -7.72 11.73
CA GLU A 52 35.42 -7.89 10.27
C GLU A 52 36.54 -7.16 9.53
N THR A 53 36.92 -5.95 10.01
CA THR A 53 37.83 -5.06 9.26
C THR A 53 39.12 -4.71 9.98
N GLY A 54 39.27 -5.07 11.24
CA GLY A 54 40.43 -4.79 12.06
C GLY A 54 40.61 -3.32 12.50
N VAL A 55 39.67 -2.42 12.17
CA VAL A 55 39.76 -1.01 12.58
C VAL A 55 39.20 -0.78 13.97
N VAL A 56 39.68 0.27 14.63
CA VAL A 56 39.19 0.71 15.93
C VAL A 56 38.44 2.04 15.77
N ILE A 57 37.17 2.05 16.15
CA ILE A 57 36.29 3.21 16.08
C ILE A 57 36.07 3.77 17.48
N ASP A 58 36.22 5.08 17.68
CA ASP A 58 35.73 5.78 18.87
C ASP A 58 34.19 5.92 18.74
N PRO A 59 33.39 5.48 19.74
CA PRO A 59 31.93 5.63 19.69
C PRO A 59 31.48 7.09 19.44
N THR A 60 32.28 8.08 19.84
CA THR A 60 31.98 9.51 19.61
C THR A 60 32.10 9.92 18.14
N ASP A 61 32.73 9.10 17.28
CA ASP A 61 32.86 9.33 15.82
C ASP A 61 31.74 8.69 15.02
N VAL A 62 30.86 7.93 15.66
CA VAL A 62 29.71 7.27 15.02
C VAL A 62 28.59 8.29 14.78
N ARG A 63 28.07 8.36 13.57
CA ARG A 63 26.94 9.22 13.18
C ARG A 63 25.81 8.38 12.61
N ALA A 64 24.60 8.57 13.11
CA ALA A 64 23.42 7.95 12.52
C ALA A 64 23.23 8.48 11.09
N ALA A 65 23.14 7.58 10.13
CA ALA A 65 23.00 7.91 8.72
C ALA A 65 21.58 7.63 8.22
N VAL A 66 21.18 6.36 8.11
CA VAL A 66 19.86 5.96 7.63
C VAL A 66 19.39 4.69 8.36
N THR A 67 18.09 4.60 8.59
CA THR A 67 17.42 3.38 9.04
C THR A 67 16.65 2.78 7.86
N VAL A 68 16.80 1.48 7.61
CA VAL A 68 16.09 0.78 6.54
C VAL A 68 15.18 -0.28 7.14
N HIS A 69 13.88 -0.12 6.96
CA HIS A 69 12.93 -1.22 7.20
C HIS A 69 12.92 -2.12 5.97
N HIS A 70 13.50 -3.30 6.11
CA HIS A 70 13.67 -4.25 5.02
C HIS A 70 12.77 -5.47 5.17
N ARG A 71 12.19 -5.92 4.06
CA ARG A 71 11.55 -7.22 3.91
C ARG A 71 12.29 -8.02 2.84
N SER A 72 12.80 -9.20 3.23
CA SER A 72 13.54 -10.08 2.34
C SER A 72 12.62 -10.86 1.38
N PRO A 73 13.15 -11.47 0.30
CA PRO A 73 12.39 -12.35 -0.59
C PRO A 73 11.73 -13.53 0.14
N GLY A 74 12.32 -14.01 1.23
CA GLY A 74 11.75 -15.04 2.09
C GLY A 74 10.68 -14.56 3.07
N GLY A 75 10.28 -13.26 3.00
CA GLY A 75 9.23 -12.67 3.83
C GLY A 75 9.68 -12.21 5.22
N ALA A 76 10.92 -12.48 5.65
CA ALA A 76 11.44 -11.99 6.92
C ALA A 76 11.58 -10.45 6.90
N SER A 77 11.09 -9.81 7.96
CA SER A 77 11.20 -8.35 8.14
C SER A 77 12.26 -8.02 9.18
N ARG A 78 13.07 -7.01 8.89
CA ARG A 78 14.12 -6.52 9.81
C ARG A 78 14.31 -5.02 9.67
N THR A 79 14.90 -4.41 10.69
CA THR A 79 15.34 -3.02 10.66
C THR A 79 16.86 -3.00 10.67
N GLY A 80 17.45 -2.39 9.65
CA GLY A 80 18.88 -2.16 9.56
C GLY A 80 19.21 -0.71 9.90
N HIS A 81 20.16 -0.50 10.80
CA HIS A 81 20.68 0.82 11.16
C HIS A 81 22.03 1.04 10.48
N PHE A 82 22.10 2.05 9.63
CA PHE A 82 23.33 2.43 8.93
C PHE A 82 23.93 3.62 9.64
N PHE A 83 25.22 3.52 9.93
CA PHE A 83 25.99 4.58 10.59
C PHE A 83 27.13 5.02 9.69
N GLU A 84 27.42 6.31 9.67
CA GLU A 84 28.58 6.89 9.02
C GLU A 84 29.73 7.04 10.02
N VAL A 85 30.92 6.59 9.66
CA VAL A 85 32.15 6.79 10.40
C VAL A 85 33.21 7.34 9.44
N ARG A 86 33.76 8.50 9.76
CA ARG A 86 34.78 9.19 8.95
C ARG A 86 36.18 9.20 9.59
N ARG A 87 36.27 8.77 10.85
CA ARG A 87 37.54 8.68 11.60
C ARG A 87 37.61 7.35 12.31
N TRP A 88 38.73 6.67 12.17
CA TRP A 88 39.05 5.40 12.81
C TRP A 88 40.56 5.25 12.91
N GLN A 89 41.02 4.27 13.68
CA GLN A 89 42.42 3.89 13.80
C GLN A 89 42.68 2.56 13.12
N GLY A 90 43.86 2.43 12.49
CA GLY A 90 44.23 1.22 11.74
C GLY A 90 43.84 1.29 10.26
N GLU A 91 44.42 0.38 9.47
CA GLU A 91 44.08 0.20 8.07
C GLU A 91 43.06 -0.94 7.92
N PRO A 92 41.92 -0.71 7.20
CA PRO A 92 40.96 -1.76 6.95
C PRO A 92 41.59 -2.94 6.21
N ARG A 93 41.32 -4.14 6.70
CA ARG A 93 41.79 -5.40 6.13
C ARG A 93 40.71 -6.48 6.33
N ILE A 94 40.79 -7.53 5.54
CA ILE A 94 39.98 -8.72 5.79
C ILE A 94 40.47 -9.38 7.08
N ALA A 95 39.69 -9.32 8.16
CA ALA A 95 40.00 -9.93 9.42
C ALA A 95 39.32 -11.30 9.60
N GLU A 96 38.25 -11.55 8.84
CA GLU A 96 37.51 -12.83 8.82
C GLU A 96 37.51 -13.45 7.40
N PRO A 97 38.61 -14.11 6.99
CA PRO A 97 38.74 -14.64 5.64
C PRO A 97 37.80 -15.80 5.29
N ASP A 98 37.21 -16.46 6.29
CA ASP A 98 36.27 -17.56 6.10
C ASP A 98 34.91 -17.06 5.56
N VAL A 99 34.58 -15.79 5.78
CA VAL A 99 33.28 -15.20 5.41
C VAL A 99 33.42 -13.96 4.51
N CYS A 100 34.65 -13.50 4.24
CA CYS A 100 34.97 -12.36 3.39
C CYS A 100 36.21 -12.66 2.53
N ASP A 101 36.08 -12.60 1.20
CA ASP A 101 37.20 -12.88 0.27
C ASP A 101 37.74 -11.64 -0.46
N ALA A 102 37.04 -10.50 -0.38
CA ALA A 102 37.50 -9.24 -0.96
C ALA A 102 37.00 -8.04 -0.14
N MET A 103 37.78 -6.98 -0.13
CA MET A 103 37.45 -5.71 0.50
C MET A 103 37.98 -4.58 -0.38
N ASP A 104 37.14 -3.60 -0.69
CA ASP A 104 37.54 -2.50 -1.57
C ASP A 104 36.77 -1.21 -1.26
N TRP A 105 37.32 -0.09 -1.70
CA TRP A 105 36.70 1.22 -1.61
C TRP A 105 35.89 1.53 -2.87
N ALA A 106 34.57 1.62 -2.74
CA ALA A 106 33.68 1.96 -3.83
C ALA A 106 33.24 3.43 -3.79
N SER A 107 33.18 4.08 -4.96
CA SER A 107 32.56 5.39 -5.07
C SER A 107 31.08 5.32 -4.76
N LEU A 108 30.55 6.28 -4.00
CA LEU A 108 29.11 6.38 -3.75
C LEU A 108 28.31 6.66 -5.03
N ASP A 109 28.93 7.28 -6.04
CA ASP A 109 28.31 7.57 -7.34
C ASP A 109 28.42 6.39 -8.34
N ALA A 110 29.22 5.37 -8.01
CA ALA A 110 29.44 4.21 -8.87
C ALA A 110 29.58 2.92 -8.03
N LEU A 111 28.52 2.55 -7.35
CA LEU A 111 28.46 1.32 -6.55
C LEU A 111 28.42 0.07 -7.44
N PRO A 112 29.03 -1.06 -7.02
CA PRO A 112 28.98 -2.32 -7.76
C PRO A 112 27.54 -2.77 -8.06
N ALA A 113 27.34 -3.40 -9.23
CA ALA A 113 26.02 -3.94 -9.58
C ALA A 113 25.67 -5.21 -8.78
N ASP A 114 26.68 -5.98 -8.39
CA ASP A 114 26.57 -7.25 -7.66
C ASP A 114 26.58 -7.04 -6.12
N MET A 115 25.74 -6.11 -5.67
CA MET A 115 25.55 -5.84 -4.24
C MET A 115 24.33 -6.58 -3.67
N VAL A 116 24.37 -6.81 -2.37
CA VAL A 116 23.17 -7.21 -1.61
C VAL A 116 22.12 -6.11 -1.67
N ALA A 117 20.92 -6.42 -2.13
CA ALA A 117 19.89 -5.43 -2.45
C ALA A 117 19.54 -4.49 -1.28
N TYR A 118 19.36 -5.01 -0.05
CA TYR A 118 19.05 -4.14 1.09
C TYR A 118 20.20 -3.19 1.46
N CYS A 119 21.43 -3.62 1.23
CA CYS A 119 22.61 -2.82 1.49
C CYS A 119 22.71 -1.68 0.47
N ARG A 120 22.45 -1.99 -0.82
CA ARG A 120 22.35 -1.00 -1.88
C ARG A 120 21.24 0.01 -1.58
N ALA A 121 20.05 -0.45 -1.17
CA ALA A 121 18.94 0.42 -0.78
C ALA A 121 19.31 1.39 0.36
N GLY A 122 20.11 0.92 1.33
CA GLY A 122 20.60 1.78 2.41
C GLY A 122 21.60 2.86 1.93
N LEU A 123 22.50 2.50 1.01
CA LEU A 123 23.45 3.44 0.43
C LEU A 123 22.76 4.46 -0.50
N ASP A 124 21.81 4.02 -1.32
CA ASP A 124 21.03 4.91 -2.18
C ASP A 124 20.20 5.90 -1.33
N ALA A 125 19.57 5.42 -0.26
CA ALA A 125 18.86 6.28 0.69
C ALA A 125 19.79 7.28 1.40
N TYR A 126 20.99 6.84 1.79
CA TYR A 126 22.00 7.71 2.38
C TYR A 126 22.47 8.80 1.41
N THR A 127 22.78 8.44 0.18
CA THR A 127 23.20 9.38 -0.88
C THR A 127 22.08 10.39 -1.18
N ALA A 128 20.83 9.92 -1.16
CA ALA A 128 19.66 10.77 -1.31
C ALA A 128 19.35 11.65 -0.08
N GLY A 129 20.09 11.54 1.03
CA GLY A 129 19.88 12.33 2.24
C GLY A 129 18.70 11.91 3.11
N ALA A 130 18.10 10.75 2.85
CA ALA A 130 17.00 10.23 3.64
C ALA A 130 17.51 9.65 4.98
N ARG A 131 16.68 9.76 6.04
CA ARG A 131 16.96 9.17 7.36
C ARG A 131 16.25 7.85 7.59
N LEU A 132 15.17 7.61 6.85
CA LEU A 132 14.40 6.37 6.89
C LEU A 132 14.03 5.95 5.48
N ALA A 133 14.27 4.69 5.17
CA ALA A 133 13.83 4.06 3.93
C ALA A 133 13.05 2.78 4.22
N VAL A 134 12.12 2.47 3.33
CA VAL A 134 11.39 1.21 3.32
C VAL A 134 11.76 0.47 2.04
N HIS A 135 12.33 -0.71 2.18
CA HIS A 135 12.76 -1.55 1.07
C HIS A 135 12.11 -2.92 1.16
N PHE A 136 11.27 -3.26 0.18
CA PHE A 136 10.57 -4.55 0.14
C PHE A 136 10.96 -5.34 -1.11
N GLN A 137 11.48 -6.53 -0.87
CA GLN A 137 11.64 -7.55 -1.90
C GLN A 137 10.44 -8.50 -1.89
N MET A 138 10.07 -8.97 -3.08
CA MET A 138 8.96 -9.91 -3.27
C MET A 138 9.49 -11.35 -3.24
N PRO A 139 8.64 -12.36 -2.91
CA PRO A 139 9.02 -13.74 -3.07
C PRO A 139 9.47 -14.03 -4.51
N GLY A 140 10.66 -14.63 -4.63
CA GLY A 140 11.27 -14.92 -5.93
C GLY A 140 12.23 -13.84 -6.46
N ASP A 141 12.27 -12.64 -5.86
CA ASP A 141 13.31 -11.67 -6.18
C ASP A 141 14.70 -12.22 -5.81
N ALA A 142 15.70 -11.84 -6.59
CA ALA A 142 17.09 -12.16 -6.26
C ALA A 142 17.53 -11.41 -4.99
N VAL A 143 18.44 -12.02 -4.23
CA VAL A 143 19.07 -11.35 -3.08
C VAL A 143 20.00 -10.22 -3.53
N ALA A 144 20.58 -10.37 -4.74
CA ALA A 144 21.37 -9.32 -5.39
C ALA A 144 20.47 -8.14 -5.81
N PHE A 145 21.05 -6.95 -5.81
CA PHE A 145 20.40 -5.75 -6.34
C PHE A 145 20.05 -5.92 -7.82
N ASP A 146 18.81 -5.58 -8.15
CA ASP A 146 18.32 -5.51 -9.53
C ASP A 146 17.55 -4.20 -9.69
N PRO A 147 18.03 -3.26 -10.51
CA PRO A 147 17.37 -1.96 -10.70
C PRO A 147 15.97 -2.08 -11.31
N ALA A 148 15.65 -3.19 -12.00
CA ALA A 148 14.33 -3.39 -12.59
C ALA A 148 13.24 -3.73 -11.54
N VAL A 149 13.65 -4.25 -10.39
CA VAL A 149 12.75 -4.67 -9.31
C VAL A 149 12.99 -3.92 -7.99
N ASP A 150 13.91 -2.97 -7.98
CA ASP A 150 14.22 -2.18 -6.77
C ASP A 150 12.98 -1.39 -6.32
N ARG A 151 12.61 -1.54 -5.04
CA ARG A 151 11.41 -0.96 -4.42
C ARG A 151 11.77 -0.21 -3.15
N VAL A 152 12.61 0.80 -3.29
CA VAL A 152 12.97 1.69 -2.17
C VAL A 152 11.99 2.85 -2.10
N ARG A 153 11.40 3.03 -0.90
CA ARG A 153 10.65 4.23 -0.55
C ARG A 153 11.40 5.00 0.52
N LEU A 154 11.77 6.25 0.20
CA LEU A 154 12.36 7.16 1.16
C LEU A 154 11.26 7.84 1.98
N VAL A 155 11.45 7.87 3.30
CA VAL A 155 10.51 8.53 4.22
C VAL A 155 11.05 9.93 4.52
N ALA A 156 10.22 10.96 4.29
CA ALA A 156 10.60 12.35 4.57
C ALA A 156 10.88 12.55 6.07
N ASP A 157 11.92 13.31 6.37
CA ASP A 157 12.26 13.67 7.73
C ASP A 157 11.47 14.91 8.20
N VAL A 158 11.43 15.13 9.51
CA VAL A 158 10.71 16.27 10.13
C VAL A 158 11.32 17.64 9.80
N THR A 159 12.54 17.70 9.29
CA THR A 159 13.24 18.96 8.94
C THR A 159 12.85 19.50 7.58
N GLY A 160 12.03 18.78 6.82
CA GLY A 160 11.34 19.31 5.62
C GLY A 160 12.22 19.61 4.41
N GLY A 161 13.37 18.92 4.26
CA GLY A 161 14.02 18.86 2.96
C GLY A 161 13.15 18.11 1.95
N PRO A 162 13.24 18.39 0.63
CA PRO A 162 12.50 17.62 -0.36
C PRO A 162 12.91 16.16 -0.22
N ALA A 163 11.94 15.29 0.06
CA ALA A 163 12.17 13.85 0.03
C ALA A 163 12.68 13.49 -1.37
N PRO A 164 13.76 12.70 -1.48
CA PRO A 164 14.14 12.13 -2.78
C PRO A 164 12.98 11.27 -3.24
N GLY A 165 12.35 11.62 -4.36
CA GLY A 165 11.13 11.01 -4.86
C GLY A 165 9.98 11.99 -5.08
N GLY A 166 10.28 13.28 -5.20
CA GLY A 166 9.32 14.28 -5.69
C GLY A 166 8.77 13.88 -7.06
N PRO A 167 7.63 14.45 -7.49
CA PRO A 167 7.08 14.18 -8.80
C PRO A 167 8.05 14.65 -9.90
N GLU A 168 7.95 14.03 -11.08
CA GLU A 168 8.69 14.45 -12.26
C GLU A 168 8.45 15.94 -12.58
N ALA A 169 9.44 16.59 -13.20
CA ALA A 169 9.37 18.02 -13.51
C ALA A 169 8.10 18.42 -14.27
N ALA A 170 7.62 17.60 -15.20
CA ALA A 170 6.39 17.83 -15.93
C ALA A 170 5.15 17.83 -15.02
N VAL A 171 5.12 16.97 -13.99
CA VAL A 171 4.03 16.92 -13.00
C VAL A 171 4.08 18.14 -12.07
N VAL A 172 5.29 18.57 -11.69
CA VAL A 172 5.48 19.81 -10.90
C VAL A 172 4.94 21.00 -11.69
N GLU A 173 5.37 21.18 -12.95
CA GLU A 173 4.93 22.27 -13.81
C GLU A 173 3.40 22.25 -14.03
N PHE A 174 2.83 21.08 -14.30
CA PHE A 174 1.39 20.90 -14.41
C PHE A 174 0.66 21.36 -13.14
N THR A 175 1.16 20.92 -11.98
CA THR A 175 0.54 21.29 -10.69
C THR A 175 0.66 22.77 -10.40
N GLU A 176 1.85 23.35 -10.58
CA GLU A 176 2.08 24.77 -10.31
C GLU A 176 1.29 25.69 -11.25
N ARG A 177 1.02 25.29 -12.48
CA ARG A 177 0.09 26.00 -13.38
C ARG A 177 -1.33 26.00 -12.85
N ALA A 178 -1.75 24.94 -12.16
CA ALA A 178 -3.11 24.80 -11.64
C ALA A 178 -3.35 25.52 -10.30
N VAL A 179 -2.37 25.48 -9.40
CA VAL A 179 -2.55 25.91 -7.99
C VAL A 179 -1.51 26.92 -7.50
N GLY A 180 -0.57 27.31 -8.35
CA GLY A 180 0.54 28.19 -7.98
C GLY A 180 1.72 27.41 -7.40
N ARG A 181 2.77 28.14 -7.02
CA ARG A 181 4.04 27.59 -6.58
C ARG A 181 3.91 26.69 -5.36
N ILE A 182 4.51 25.50 -5.42
CA ILE A 182 4.53 24.54 -4.32
C ILE A 182 5.80 24.74 -3.50
N SER A 183 5.64 24.87 -2.18
CA SER A 183 6.74 25.00 -1.22
C SER A 183 7.27 23.68 -0.71
N ARG A 184 6.42 22.65 -0.67
CA ARG A 184 6.79 21.30 -0.19
C ARG A 184 5.99 20.22 -0.89
N TRP A 185 6.70 19.17 -1.29
CA TRP A 185 6.15 17.91 -1.76
C TRP A 185 6.40 16.82 -0.72
N THR A 186 5.38 16.03 -0.41
CA THR A 186 5.49 14.87 0.49
C THR A 186 4.91 13.66 -0.23
N ASP A 187 5.73 12.63 -0.44
CA ASP A 187 5.26 11.37 -1.02
C ASP A 187 4.34 10.67 -0.01
N THR A 188 3.11 10.43 -0.41
CA THR A 188 2.07 9.73 0.37
C THR A 188 1.60 8.47 -0.34
N SER A 189 2.36 8.01 -1.35
CA SER A 189 2.05 6.81 -2.12
C SER A 189 1.96 5.58 -1.22
N TRP A 190 1.02 4.73 -1.55
CA TRP A 190 0.93 3.42 -0.91
C TRP A 190 2.03 2.51 -1.46
N ALA A 191 2.75 1.82 -0.58
CA ALA A 191 3.90 1.00 -0.98
C ALA A 191 3.55 -0.16 -1.93
N ARG A 192 2.27 -0.51 -2.05
CA ARG A 192 1.76 -1.64 -2.84
C ARG A 192 1.16 -1.25 -4.20
N GLU A 193 0.97 0.03 -4.46
CA GLU A 193 0.26 0.51 -5.65
C GLU A 193 1.21 1.17 -6.64
N SER A 194 0.98 0.95 -7.93
CA SER A 194 1.78 1.56 -8.99
C SER A 194 1.42 3.03 -9.23
N SER A 195 0.27 3.50 -8.71
CA SER A 195 -0.09 4.91 -8.72
C SER A 195 0.73 5.69 -7.69
N ARG A 196 1.24 6.85 -8.08
CA ARG A 196 2.04 7.71 -7.18
C ARG A 196 1.19 8.87 -6.70
N VAL A 197 1.26 9.18 -5.42
CA VAL A 197 0.47 10.23 -4.78
C VAL A 197 1.37 11.13 -3.95
N TRP A 198 1.30 12.43 -4.17
CA TRP A 198 2.02 13.43 -3.38
C TRP A 198 1.05 14.42 -2.76
N ARG A 199 1.31 14.77 -1.52
CA ARG A 199 0.77 15.97 -0.90
C ARG A 199 1.62 17.16 -1.34
N ALA A 200 0.96 18.20 -1.85
CA ALA A 200 1.56 19.44 -2.31
C ALA A 200 1.09 20.60 -1.42
N ASP A 201 2.01 21.19 -0.65
CA ASP A 201 1.72 22.38 0.17
C ASP A 201 2.17 23.65 -0.58
N GLY A 202 1.22 24.55 -0.83
CA GLY A 202 1.45 25.78 -1.61
C GLY A 202 2.27 26.82 -0.85
N ALA A 203 3.08 27.58 -1.58
CA ALA A 203 3.91 28.66 -1.02
C ALA A 203 3.08 29.82 -0.44
N GLN A 204 1.85 29.99 -0.91
CA GLN A 204 0.91 31.00 -0.44
C GLN A 204 -0.22 30.42 0.43
N GLY A 205 -0.03 29.20 0.93
CA GLY A 205 -1.01 28.41 1.65
C GLY A 205 -1.82 27.51 0.72
N GLY A 206 -2.65 26.67 1.33
CA GLY A 206 -3.40 25.61 0.64
C GLY A 206 -2.64 24.30 0.58
N THR A 207 -3.41 23.23 0.52
CA THR A 207 -2.89 21.85 0.41
C THR A 207 -3.70 21.10 -0.64
N TRP A 208 -3.00 20.40 -1.51
CA TRP A 208 -3.58 19.56 -2.55
C TRP A 208 -2.93 18.18 -2.53
N TYR A 209 -3.60 17.23 -3.19
CA TYR A 209 -3.00 15.95 -3.52
C TYR A 209 -2.85 15.85 -5.03
N VAL A 210 -1.71 15.36 -5.46
CA VAL A 210 -1.37 15.13 -6.87
C VAL A 210 -1.17 13.65 -7.06
N LYS A 211 -1.96 13.04 -7.94
CA LYS A 211 -1.89 11.61 -8.21
C LYS A 211 -1.54 11.38 -9.67
N VAL A 212 -0.55 10.51 -9.92
CA VAL A 212 -0.20 10.00 -11.24
C VAL A 212 -0.60 8.53 -11.30
N HIS A 213 -1.52 8.21 -12.19
CA HIS A 213 -2.09 6.86 -12.30
C HIS A 213 -1.18 5.93 -13.10
N GLN A 214 -1.17 4.66 -12.68
CA GLN A 214 -0.42 3.61 -13.38
C GLN A 214 -0.86 3.40 -14.84
N ASN A 215 -2.12 3.70 -15.18
CA ASN A 215 -2.67 3.57 -16.54
C ASN A 215 -3.80 4.57 -16.81
N GLY A 216 -4.09 4.80 -18.09
CA GLY A 216 -5.16 5.74 -18.52
C GLY A 216 -6.55 5.37 -18.00
N ARG A 217 -6.87 4.07 -17.90
CA ARG A 217 -8.19 3.62 -17.42
C ARG A 217 -8.47 4.08 -16.00
N PHE A 218 -7.50 4.03 -15.11
CA PHE A 218 -7.65 4.51 -13.72
C PHE A 218 -7.75 6.03 -13.66
N HIS A 219 -6.94 6.72 -14.47
CA HIS A 219 -7.04 8.18 -14.62
C HIS A 219 -8.45 8.59 -15.06
N ASP A 220 -8.97 8.00 -16.14
CA ASP A 220 -10.26 8.35 -16.71
C ASP A 220 -11.42 8.09 -15.73
N ARG A 221 -11.34 6.97 -14.99
CA ARG A 221 -12.33 6.63 -13.96
C ARG A 221 -12.31 7.63 -12.80
N GLU A 222 -11.14 8.00 -12.32
CA GLU A 222 -11.02 8.97 -11.23
C GLU A 222 -11.51 10.36 -11.68
N VAL A 223 -11.07 10.82 -12.83
CA VAL A 223 -11.54 12.12 -13.42
C VAL A 223 -13.06 12.10 -13.60
N ARG A 224 -13.60 10.98 -14.12
CA ARG A 224 -15.04 10.83 -14.28
C ARG A 224 -15.75 10.88 -12.93
N GLY A 225 -15.32 10.11 -11.93
CA GLY A 225 -15.91 10.09 -10.58
C GLY A 225 -15.89 11.47 -9.93
N LEU A 226 -14.75 12.17 -10.02
CA LEU A 226 -14.58 13.53 -9.51
C LEU A 226 -15.47 14.58 -10.21
N ARG A 227 -15.85 14.35 -11.47
CA ARG A 227 -16.72 15.25 -12.23
C ARG A 227 -18.21 14.90 -12.10
N THR A 228 -18.55 13.64 -11.85
CA THR A 228 -19.95 13.18 -11.87
C THR A 228 -20.58 13.17 -10.48
N TRP A 229 -20.16 12.30 -9.62
CA TRP A 229 -20.82 12.06 -8.34
C TRP A 229 -20.13 12.68 -7.12
N ALA A 230 -18.80 12.85 -7.14
CA ALA A 230 -18.09 13.45 -6.01
C ALA A 230 -18.61 14.85 -5.61
N PRO A 231 -19.00 15.74 -6.55
CA PRO A 231 -19.59 17.03 -6.19
C PRO A 231 -20.86 16.93 -5.32
N ALA A 232 -21.65 15.85 -5.47
CA ALA A 232 -22.84 15.62 -4.64
C ALA A 232 -22.51 15.33 -3.15
N LEU A 233 -21.25 14.97 -2.85
CA LEU A 233 -20.80 14.72 -1.47
C LEU A 233 -20.28 16.00 -0.78
N GLY A 234 -20.10 17.11 -1.50
CA GLY A 234 -19.60 18.37 -0.93
C GLY A 234 -18.20 18.21 -0.32
N ALA A 235 -18.04 18.56 0.94
CA ALA A 235 -16.77 18.44 1.65
C ALA A 235 -16.34 16.97 1.93
N ALA A 236 -17.26 16.01 1.79
CA ALA A 236 -16.99 14.60 2.05
C ALA A 236 -16.33 13.86 0.87
N ALA A 237 -15.88 14.57 -0.16
CA ALA A 237 -15.05 14.05 -1.25
C ALA A 237 -14.09 15.12 -1.76
N PRO A 238 -12.93 14.75 -2.34
CA PRO A 238 -12.05 15.72 -2.98
C PRO A 238 -12.70 16.34 -4.21
N ARG A 239 -12.32 17.57 -4.51
CA ARG A 239 -12.72 18.25 -5.75
C ARG A 239 -11.58 18.22 -6.75
N LEU A 240 -11.90 17.96 -8.00
CA LEU A 240 -10.94 18.05 -9.09
C LEU A 240 -10.55 19.53 -9.34
N VAL A 241 -9.26 19.81 -9.28
CA VAL A 241 -8.68 21.12 -9.61
C VAL A 241 -8.16 21.12 -11.04
N ALA A 242 -7.40 20.11 -11.41
CA ALA A 242 -6.87 19.93 -12.77
C ALA A 242 -6.70 18.45 -13.09
N ALA A 243 -6.71 18.10 -14.37
CA ALA A 243 -6.39 16.78 -14.89
C ALA A 243 -5.59 16.92 -16.20
N ASP A 244 -4.63 16.01 -16.38
CA ASP A 244 -3.82 15.89 -17.59
C ASP A 244 -3.78 14.41 -18.01
N GLU A 245 -4.31 14.13 -19.21
CA GLU A 245 -4.44 12.77 -19.74
C GLU A 245 -3.08 12.20 -20.17
N VAL A 246 -2.17 13.04 -20.69
CA VAL A 246 -0.85 12.60 -21.16
C VAL A 246 0.02 12.19 -19.96
N LEU A 247 0.03 12.99 -18.93
CA LEU A 247 0.71 12.70 -17.66
C LEU A 247 -0.06 11.67 -16.82
N ARG A 248 -1.32 11.40 -17.16
CA ARG A 248 -2.25 10.61 -16.33
C ARG A 248 -2.34 11.15 -14.91
N ALA A 249 -2.27 12.47 -14.78
CA ALA A 249 -2.17 13.16 -13.51
C ALA A 249 -3.47 13.90 -13.17
N VAL A 250 -3.81 13.92 -11.88
CA VAL A 250 -4.88 14.76 -11.34
C VAL A 250 -4.34 15.59 -10.18
N VAL A 251 -4.84 16.83 -10.06
CA VAL A 251 -4.69 17.67 -8.87
C VAL A 251 -6.06 17.78 -8.21
N ILE A 252 -6.14 17.41 -6.94
CA ILE A 252 -7.38 17.38 -6.15
C ILE A 252 -7.21 18.14 -4.84
N THR A 253 -8.31 18.65 -4.30
CA THR A 253 -8.29 19.32 -2.99
C THR A 253 -8.00 18.31 -1.87
N ALA A 254 -7.30 18.76 -0.82
CA ALA A 254 -7.18 18.00 0.39
C ALA A 254 -8.54 17.88 1.10
N VAL A 255 -8.78 16.72 1.71
CA VAL A 255 -9.94 16.44 2.54
C VAL A 255 -9.44 16.14 3.95
N PRO A 256 -10.06 16.69 5.02
CA PRO A 256 -9.60 16.46 6.39
C PRO A 256 -9.80 15.02 6.85
N GLY A 257 -9.01 14.62 7.85
CA GLY A 257 -9.11 13.32 8.47
C GLY A 257 -7.96 12.37 8.12
N ARG A 258 -8.02 11.18 8.70
CA ARG A 258 -7.07 10.08 8.49
C ARG A 258 -7.83 8.82 8.09
N PRO A 259 -7.20 7.88 7.36
CA PRO A 259 -7.85 6.61 7.04
C PRO A 259 -8.45 5.94 8.26
N LEU A 260 -9.68 5.45 8.13
CA LEU A 260 -10.40 4.77 9.21
C LEU A 260 -9.80 3.37 9.48
N HIS A 261 -9.09 2.80 8.51
CA HIS A 261 -8.40 1.53 8.68
C HIS A 261 -7.40 1.58 9.84
N GLY A 262 -7.50 0.63 10.77
CA GLY A 262 -6.67 0.56 11.96
C GLY A 262 -7.06 1.53 13.09
N VAL A 263 -8.11 2.33 12.93
CA VAL A 263 -8.63 3.18 14.01
C VAL A 263 -9.47 2.35 14.96
N VAL A 264 -9.09 2.33 16.23
CA VAL A 264 -9.86 1.68 17.29
C VAL A 264 -10.86 2.68 17.87
N LEU A 265 -12.12 2.34 17.83
CA LEU A 265 -13.23 3.17 18.33
C LEU A 265 -13.99 2.45 19.45
N ALA A 266 -14.60 3.21 20.37
CA ALA A 266 -15.57 2.66 21.28
C ALA A 266 -16.79 2.14 20.51
N PRO A 267 -17.48 1.06 20.95
CA PRO A 267 -18.52 0.38 20.17
C PRO A 267 -19.65 1.30 19.69
N GLU A 268 -20.08 2.25 20.55
CA GLU A 268 -21.13 3.20 20.16
C GLU A 268 -20.67 4.15 19.04
N ARG A 269 -19.43 4.61 19.13
CA ARG A 269 -18.83 5.49 18.12
C ARG A 269 -18.60 4.75 16.80
N GLU A 270 -18.21 3.49 16.89
CA GLU A 270 -18.04 2.62 15.73
C GLU A 270 -19.38 2.43 14.98
N ARG A 271 -20.46 2.11 15.69
CA ARG A 271 -21.81 2.06 15.10
C ARG A 271 -22.23 3.40 14.48
N ALA A 272 -21.94 4.52 15.12
CA ALA A 272 -22.24 5.83 14.56
C ALA A 272 -21.47 6.10 13.27
N VAL A 273 -20.19 5.67 13.20
CA VAL A 273 -19.36 5.74 12.00
C VAL A 273 -19.94 4.88 10.89
N PHE A 274 -20.31 3.62 11.16
CA PHE A 274 -20.90 2.73 10.14
C PHE A 274 -22.24 3.24 9.62
N ARG A 275 -23.06 3.86 10.47
CA ARG A 275 -24.27 4.53 10.00
C ARG A 275 -23.94 5.66 9.02
N ARG A 276 -22.89 6.44 9.28
CA ARG A 276 -22.48 7.51 8.36
C ARG A 276 -21.87 6.98 7.06
N ILE A 277 -21.13 5.86 7.11
CA ILE A 277 -20.64 5.17 5.91
C ILE A 277 -21.82 4.76 5.04
N GLY A 278 -22.88 4.21 5.63
CA GLY A 278 -24.13 3.91 4.92
C GLY A 278 -24.75 5.13 4.25
N ALA A 279 -24.81 6.25 4.96
CA ALA A 279 -25.33 7.51 4.41
C ALA A 279 -24.45 8.06 3.27
N LEU A 280 -23.12 7.92 3.35
CA LEU A 280 -22.21 8.29 2.25
C LEU A 280 -22.42 7.38 1.03
N ALA A 281 -22.46 6.07 1.21
CA ALA A 281 -22.73 5.12 0.13
C ALA A 281 -24.07 5.42 -0.57
N ARG A 282 -25.12 5.74 0.21
CA ARG A 282 -26.41 6.17 -0.32
C ARG A 282 -26.28 7.43 -1.18
N ARG A 283 -25.54 8.44 -0.73
CA ARG A 283 -25.34 9.69 -1.47
C ARG A 283 -24.61 9.46 -2.79
N ILE A 284 -23.62 8.54 -2.82
CA ILE A 284 -22.93 8.12 -4.04
C ILE A 284 -23.93 7.48 -5.00
N HIS A 285 -24.67 6.46 -4.55
CA HIS A 285 -25.59 5.67 -5.38
C HIS A 285 -26.80 6.47 -5.85
N GLN A 286 -27.20 7.53 -5.15
CA GLN A 286 -28.32 8.42 -5.51
C GLN A 286 -27.87 9.72 -6.19
N SER A 287 -26.56 9.91 -6.43
CA SER A 287 -26.02 11.12 -7.06
C SER A 287 -26.48 11.30 -8.51
N CYS A 288 -26.78 10.20 -9.19
CA CYS A 288 -27.33 10.16 -10.54
C CYS A 288 -28.51 9.20 -10.59
N PRO A 289 -29.45 9.35 -11.55
CA PRO A 289 -30.52 8.40 -11.75
C PRO A 289 -29.99 6.99 -12.02
N ALA A 290 -30.60 5.99 -11.39
CA ALA A 290 -30.34 4.59 -11.68
C ALA A 290 -30.73 4.27 -13.14
N ARG A 291 -30.05 3.32 -13.73
CA ARG A 291 -30.24 2.93 -15.13
C ARG A 291 -30.22 1.42 -15.27
N PRO A 292 -30.90 0.85 -16.29
CA PRO A 292 -30.82 -0.57 -16.56
C PRO A 292 -29.36 -1.01 -16.79
N ALA A 293 -29.03 -2.22 -16.33
CA ALA A 293 -27.75 -2.83 -16.66
C ALA A 293 -27.60 -2.97 -18.19
N PRO A 294 -26.42 -2.64 -18.75
CA PRO A 294 -26.17 -2.91 -20.17
C PRO A 294 -26.33 -4.40 -20.50
N ALA A 295 -26.80 -4.73 -21.69
CA ALA A 295 -26.89 -6.10 -22.13
C ALA A 295 -25.54 -6.81 -22.03
N GLY A 296 -25.50 -8.02 -21.50
CA GLY A 296 -24.30 -8.81 -21.32
C GLY A 296 -23.41 -8.37 -20.13
N SER A 297 -23.90 -7.50 -19.24
CA SER A 297 -23.17 -7.05 -18.04
C SER A 297 -23.28 -8.01 -16.84
N GLY A 298 -23.68 -9.25 -17.07
CA GLY A 298 -23.63 -10.31 -16.05
C GLY A 298 -22.21 -10.49 -15.45
N PRO A 299 -22.08 -11.23 -14.34
CA PRO A 299 -20.77 -11.56 -13.81
C PRO A 299 -19.99 -12.30 -14.91
N ALA A 300 -18.82 -11.76 -15.24
CA ALA A 300 -18.09 -12.22 -16.41
C ALA A 300 -17.47 -13.59 -16.13
N ILE A 301 -18.08 -14.68 -16.60
CA ILE A 301 -17.56 -16.05 -16.51
C ILE A 301 -16.11 -16.10 -17.03
N ALA A 302 -15.85 -15.48 -18.19
CA ALA A 302 -14.51 -15.36 -18.74
C ALA A 302 -13.51 -14.62 -17.81
N LYS A 303 -13.99 -13.75 -16.92
CA LYS A 303 -13.18 -13.10 -15.89
C LYS A 303 -12.90 -14.07 -14.75
N ALA A 304 -13.89 -14.88 -14.35
CA ALA A 304 -13.74 -15.92 -13.34
C ALA A 304 -12.69 -16.95 -13.76
N ASP A 305 -12.76 -17.46 -14.98
CA ASP A 305 -11.81 -18.45 -15.51
C ASP A 305 -10.37 -17.91 -15.51
N ARG A 306 -10.17 -16.66 -15.93
CA ARG A 306 -8.83 -16.04 -15.89
C ARG A 306 -8.28 -15.91 -14.46
N HIS A 307 -9.11 -15.50 -13.50
CA HIS A 307 -8.68 -15.36 -12.12
C HIS A 307 -8.43 -16.70 -11.46
N LEU A 308 -9.27 -17.72 -11.74
CA LEU A 308 -9.05 -19.08 -11.27
C LEU A 308 -7.74 -19.66 -11.80
N ALA A 309 -7.50 -19.54 -13.11
CA ALA A 309 -6.24 -20.01 -13.70
C ALA A 309 -5.01 -19.34 -13.08
N ALA A 310 -5.07 -18.02 -12.86
CA ALA A 310 -3.98 -17.27 -12.26
C ALA A 310 -3.77 -17.56 -10.75
N ALA A 311 -4.82 -17.93 -10.04
CA ALA A 311 -4.78 -18.22 -8.60
C ALA A 311 -4.58 -19.71 -8.29
N GLN A 312 -4.63 -20.62 -9.28
CA GLN A 312 -4.77 -22.06 -9.12
C GLN A 312 -3.83 -22.69 -8.08
N ALA A 313 -2.53 -22.32 -8.12
CA ALA A 313 -1.53 -22.84 -7.17
C ALA A 313 -1.71 -22.35 -5.72
N HIS A 314 -2.59 -21.37 -5.50
CA HIS A 314 -2.78 -20.70 -4.22
C HIS A 314 -4.17 -20.90 -3.62
N LEU A 315 -5.08 -21.55 -4.37
CA LEU A 315 -6.44 -21.89 -3.92
C LEU A 315 -6.40 -23.10 -2.98
N GLN A 316 -7.37 -23.15 -2.07
CA GLN A 316 -7.60 -24.31 -1.20
C GLN A 316 -8.52 -25.32 -1.91
N PRO A 317 -8.46 -26.62 -1.54
CA PRO A 317 -9.36 -27.63 -2.08
C PRO A 317 -10.83 -27.22 -1.95
N GLY A 318 -11.55 -27.25 -3.07
CA GLY A 318 -12.96 -26.87 -3.18
C GLY A 318 -13.26 -25.38 -3.38
N ASP A 319 -12.26 -24.50 -3.44
CA ASP A 319 -12.47 -23.07 -3.75
C ASP A 319 -12.90 -22.87 -5.21
N GLU A 320 -12.27 -23.59 -6.13
CA GLU A 320 -12.62 -23.52 -7.55
C GLU A 320 -14.05 -24.01 -7.80
N GLU A 321 -14.43 -25.18 -7.22
CA GLU A 321 -15.77 -25.74 -7.35
C GLU A 321 -16.83 -24.79 -6.80
N PHE A 322 -16.57 -24.22 -5.62
CA PHE A 322 -17.44 -23.22 -5.00
C PHE A 322 -17.64 -22.00 -5.89
N LEU A 323 -16.56 -21.44 -6.43
CA LEU A 323 -16.66 -20.26 -7.29
C LEU A 323 -17.42 -20.56 -8.57
N ARG A 324 -17.18 -21.72 -9.21
CA ARG A 324 -17.90 -22.13 -10.41
C ARG A 324 -19.41 -22.30 -10.15
N ALA A 325 -19.78 -22.86 -9.00
CA ALA A 325 -21.16 -22.94 -8.58
C ALA A 325 -21.82 -21.57 -8.41
N LEU A 326 -21.12 -20.63 -7.75
CA LEU A 326 -21.62 -19.26 -7.60
C LEU A 326 -21.77 -18.53 -8.94
N VAL A 327 -20.79 -18.69 -9.84
CA VAL A 327 -20.85 -18.05 -11.17
C VAL A 327 -22.01 -18.63 -12.02
N ALA A 328 -22.28 -19.93 -11.93
CA ALA A 328 -23.44 -20.52 -12.58
C ALA A 328 -24.77 -19.96 -12.04
N GLN A 329 -24.87 -19.79 -10.71
CA GLN A 329 -26.06 -19.13 -10.11
C GLN A 329 -26.22 -17.67 -10.57
N ALA A 330 -25.14 -17.00 -10.86
CA ALA A 330 -25.15 -15.61 -11.28
C ALA A 330 -25.82 -15.39 -12.64
N GLU A 331 -25.88 -16.41 -13.52
CA GLU A 331 -26.56 -16.36 -14.81
C GLU A 331 -28.09 -16.35 -14.66
N GLU A 332 -28.58 -16.85 -13.53
CA GLU A 332 -30.01 -16.94 -13.22
C GLU A 332 -30.50 -15.70 -12.46
N LEU A 333 -29.60 -14.81 -12.01
CA LEU A 333 -30.00 -13.64 -11.27
C LEU A 333 -30.61 -12.56 -12.18
N GLU A 334 -31.67 -11.95 -11.70
CA GLU A 334 -32.25 -10.75 -12.30
C GLU A 334 -31.17 -9.63 -12.39
N PRO A 335 -31.08 -8.94 -13.55
CA PRO A 335 -30.16 -7.83 -13.71
C PRO A 335 -30.46 -6.72 -12.69
N LEU A 336 -29.45 -6.33 -11.92
CA LEU A 336 -29.56 -5.21 -10.98
C LEU A 336 -29.41 -3.88 -11.71
N GLU A 337 -30.13 -2.86 -11.26
CA GLU A 337 -29.93 -1.51 -11.76
C GLU A 337 -28.51 -1.01 -11.47
N TRP A 338 -28.00 -0.22 -12.40
CA TRP A 338 -26.69 0.42 -12.29
C TRP A 338 -26.82 1.83 -11.72
N VAL A 339 -26.00 2.12 -10.73
CA VAL A 339 -25.82 3.42 -10.09
C VAL A 339 -24.37 3.85 -10.22
N GLU A 340 -24.07 5.09 -9.84
CA GLU A 340 -22.66 5.48 -9.64
C GLU A 340 -22.08 4.72 -8.43
N THR A 341 -20.88 4.18 -8.57
CA THR A 341 -20.17 3.49 -7.48
C THR A 341 -18.78 4.05 -7.26
N HIS A 342 -18.30 3.96 -6.03
CA HIS A 342 -16.91 4.22 -5.69
C HIS A 342 -15.98 3.14 -6.30
N GLY A 343 -16.43 1.90 -6.28
CA GLY A 343 -15.75 0.73 -6.85
C GLY A 343 -14.63 0.16 -5.98
N ASP A 344 -14.25 0.87 -4.90
CA ASP A 344 -13.27 0.43 -3.90
C ASP A 344 -13.60 1.00 -2.51
N LEU A 345 -14.88 0.97 -2.12
CA LEU A 345 -15.30 1.48 -0.82
C LEU A 345 -14.84 0.53 0.29
N GLN A 346 -13.86 0.97 1.06
CA GLN A 346 -13.28 0.22 2.17
C GLN A 346 -12.67 1.17 3.19
N LEU A 347 -12.39 0.70 4.42
CA LEU A 347 -11.97 1.58 5.52
C LEU A 347 -10.70 2.39 5.26
N ARG A 348 -9.78 1.91 4.40
CA ARG A 348 -8.57 2.69 4.03
C ARG A 348 -8.88 3.89 3.14
N ASN A 349 -9.98 3.84 2.37
CA ASN A 349 -10.43 4.89 1.45
C ASN A 349 -11.52 5.77 2.08
N ILE A 350 -11.81 5.59 3.36
CA ILE A 350 -12.71 6.43 4.16
C ILE A 350 -11.86 7.19 5.17
N LEU A 351 -11.86 8.50 5.08
CA LEU A 351 -11.21 9.36 6.04
C LEU A 351 -12.16 9.66 7.22
N TYR A 352 -11.59 9.68 8.40
CA TYR A 352 -12.26 9.97 9.65
C TYR A 352 -11.58 11.13 10.36
N ASP A 353 -12.35 12.15 10.73
CA ASP A 353 -11.90 13.27 11.54
C ASP A 353 -12.85 13.41 12.75
N PRO A 354 -12.36 13.13 13.97
CA PRO A 354 -13.16 13.26 15.17
C PRO A 354 -13.43 14.70 15.57
N ASP A 355 -12.59 15.64 15.14
CA ASP A 355 -12.57 17.03 15.62
C ASP A 355 -13.38 17.95 14.71
N THR A 356 -13.56 17.58 13.44
CA THR A 356 -14.41 18.31 12.50
C THR A 356 -15.87 17.84 12.64
N PRO A 357 -16.84 18.73 12.91
CA PRO A 357 -18.26 18.38 12.90
C PRO A 357 -18.69 17.93 11.50
N GLY A 358 -19.55 16.90 11.46
CA GLY A 358 -20.19 16.52 10.19
C GLY A 358 -21.09 17.65 9.66
N GLU A 359 -21.40 17.63 8.35
CA GLU A 359 -22.14 18.69 7.64
C GLU A 359 -23.51 19.07 8.26
N ALA A 360 -24.16 18.17 9.01
CA ALA A 360 -25.41 18.46 9.70
C ALA A 360 -25.19 18.55 11.21
N ALA A 361 -25.83 19.51 11.86
CA ALA A 361 -25.78 19.66 13.32
C ALA A 361 -26.21 18.36 14.01
N GLY A 362 -25.37 17.82 14.89
CA GLY A 362 -25.62 16.54 15.58
C GLY A 362 -25.27 15.28 14.78
N SER A 363 -24.70 15.39 13.59
CA SER A 363 -24.45 14.25 12.70
C SER A 363 -23.25 13.38 13.08
N GLY A 364 -22.53 13.66 14.17
CA GLY A 364 -21.34 12.91 14.57
C GLY A 364 -20.06 13.33 13.86
N PRO A 365 -18.99 12.50 13.88
CA PRO A 365 -17.67 12.86 13.32
C PRO A 365 -17.72 13.01 11.80
N PHE A 366 -16.81 13.83 11.25
CA PHE A 366 -16.69 13.99 9.82
C PHE A 366 -16.13 12.73 9.16
N LEU A 367 -16.75 12.33 8.04
CA LEU A 367 -16.28 11.25 7.18
C LEU A 367 -16.21 11.74 5.74
N ALA A 368 -15.20 11.28 5.01
CA ALA A 368 -15.04 11.55 3.59
C ALA A 368 -14.50 10.32 2.85
N VAL A 369 -14.70 10.27 1.55
CA VAL A 369 -14.15 9.22 0.67
C VAL A 369 -13.05 9.79 -0.22
N ILE A 370 -12.03 8.97 -0.49
CA ILE A 370 -10.91 9.27 -1.36
C ILE A 370 -10.63 8.10 -2.29
N ASP A 371 -9.78 8.29 -3.30
CA ASP A 371 -9.31 7.25 -4.20
C ASP A 371 -10.40 6.68 -5.12
N LEU A 372 -10.77 7.47 -6.13
CA LEU A 372 -11.86 7.18 -7.05
C LEU A 372 -11.41 6.43 -8.33
N GLU A 373 -10.17 5.93 -8.39
CA GLU A 373 -9.61 5.30 -9.61
C GLU A 373 -10.32 4.01 -10.06
N ARG A 374 -11.13 3.42 -9.16
CA ARG A 374 -11.96 2.26 -9.48
C ARG A 374 -13.43 2.61 -9.70
N SER A 375 -13.78 3.91 -9.63
CA SER A 375 -15.14 4.38 -9.82
C SER A 375 -15.65 4.10 -11.24
N GLU A 376 -16.75 3.38 -11.31
CA GLU A 376 -17.51 3.17 -12.56
C GLU A 376 -18.95 2.85 -12.21
N PRO A 377 -19.91 3.06 -13.13
CA PRO A 377 -21.28 2.60 -12.92
C PRO A 377 -21.36 1.10 -12.76
N GLY A 378 -22.25 0.67 -11.86
CA GLY A 378 -22.47 -0.74 -11.57
C GLY A 378 -23.59 -0.95 -10.55
N PRO A 379 -23.87 -2.21 -10.16
CA PRO A 379 -24.81 -2.48 -9.09
C PRO A 379 -24.29 -1.89 -7.77
N ALA A 380 -25.19 -1.35 -6.95
CA ALA A 380 -24.85 -0.70 -5.67
C ALA A 380 -24.02 -1.59 -4.73
N VAL A 381 -24.28 -2.90 -4.75
CA VAL A 381 -23.55 -3.87 -3.93
C VAL A 381 -22.06 -3.98 -4.22
N ARG A 382 -21.61 -3.47 -5.36
CA ARG A 382 -20.18 -3.41 -5.69
C ARG A 382 -19.37 -2.66 -4.63
N ASP A 383 -19.93 -1.62 -4.03
CA ASP A 383 -19.28 -0.86 -2.97
C ASP A 383 -19.30 -1.58 -1.60
N LEU A 384 -20.12 -2.62 -1.47
CA LEU A 384 -20.20 -3.43 -0.26
C LEU A 384 -19.19 -4.58 -0.25
N VAL A 385 -18.68 -5.00 -1.41
CA VAL A 385 -17.79 -6.17 -1.57
C VAL A 385 -16.62 -6.15 -0.57
N ARG A 386 -15.85 -5.08 -0.54
CA ARG A 386 -14.69 -4.94 0.35
C ARG A 386 -15.06 -4.38 1.73
N LEU A 387 -16.13 -3.63 1.80
CA LEU A 387 -16.63 -3.07 3.04
C LEU A 387 -17.22 -4.15 3.96
N SER A 388 -17.78 -5.23 3.38
CA SER A 388 -18.36 -6.34 4.13
C SER A 388 -17.37 -7.05 5.05
N ASP A 389 -16.09 -7.06 4.72
CA ASP A 389 -15.04 -7.60 5.59
C ASP A 389 -14.99 -6.87 6.96
N ALA A 390 -15.38 -5.59 7.00
CA ALA A 390 -15.30 -4.76 8.20
C ALA A 390 -16.42 -5.04 9.23
N TRP A 391 -17.54 -5.61 8.81
CA TRP A 391 -18.65 -5.98 9.73
C TRP A 391 -18.87 -7.48 9.86
N HIS A 392 -17.98 -8.32 9.29
CA HIS A 392 -18.11 -9.76 9.46
C HIS A 392 -18.09 -10.14 10.96
N GLY A 393 -19.11 -10.91 11.39
CA GLY A 393 -19.31 -11.26 12.81
C GLY A 393 -19.74 -10.09 13.71
N ARG A 394 -20.13 -8.96 13.11
CA ARG A 394 -20.57 -7.73 13.78
C ARG A 394 -21.88 -7.24 13.18
N ASP A 395 -22.97 -7.96 13.47
CA ASP A 395 -24.29 -7.63 12.96
C ASP A 395 -24.73 -6.21 13.36
N ASP A 396 -24.29 -5.75 14.53
CA ASP A 396 -24.51 -4.39 15.01
C ASP A 396 -23.95 -3.30 14.09
N LEU A 397 -22.83 -3.57 13.41
CA LEU A 397 -22.22 -2.65 12.44
C LEU A 397 -22.94 -2.70 11.10
N TYR A 398 -23.34 -3.90 10.65
CA TYR A 398 -24.13 -4.05 9.43
C TYR A 398 -25.50 -3.38 9.55
N GLU A 399 -26.20 -3.58 10.67
CA GLU A 399 -27.47 -2.91 10.97
C GLU A 399 -27.30 -1.38 11.01
N ALA A 400 -26.22 -0.91 11.65
CA ALA A 400 -25.91 0.52 11.67
C ALA A 400 -25.66 1.08 10.26
N PHE A 401 -24.95 0.34 9.40
CA PHE A 401 -24.75 0.70 8.00
C PHE A 401 -26.09 0.79 7.27
N LEU A 402 -26.95 -0.23 7.36
CA LEU A 402 -28.25 -0.26 6.71
C LEU A 402 -29.16 0.89 7.17
N ALA A 403 -29.11 1.21 8.47
CA ALA A 403 -29.87 2.35 9.02
C ALA A 403 -29.43 3.69 8.38
N GLY A 404 -28.14 3.83 8.04
CA GLY A 404 -27.60 4.99 7.33
C GLY A 404 -27.88 4.94 5.83
N TYR A 405 -27.78 3.76 5.24
CA TYR A 405 -28.08 3.52 3.83
C TYR A 405 -29.56 3.74 3.49
N GLY A 406 -30.42 3.56 4.48
CA GLY A 406 -31.85 3.89 4.46
C GLY A 406 -32.74 2.85 3.79
N ARG A 407 -32.22 1.67 3.47
CA ARG A 407 -32.97 0.50 3.04
C ARG A 407 -32.17 -0.79 3.31
N PRO A 408 -32.83 -1.93 3.42
CA PRO A 408 -32.13 -3.21 3.41
C PRO A 408 -31.53 -3.51 2.02
N VAL A 409 -30.57 -4.41 1.99
CA VAL A 409 -30.09 -5.08 0.78
C VAL A 409 -31.16 -6.09 0.35
N THR A 410 -31.47 -6.16 -0.93
CA THR A 410 -32.47 -7.12 -1.46
C THR A 410 -31.85 -8.51 -1.60
N PRO A 411 -32.65 -9.60 -1.64
CA PRO A 411 -32.11 -10.95 -1.84
C PRO A 411 -31.27 -11.09 -3.12
N ALA A 412 -31.64 -10.42 -4.21
CA ALA A 412 -30.87 -10.42 -5.46
C ALA A 412 -29.52 -9.66 -5.28
N GLU A 413 -29.51 -8.58 -4.52
CA GLU A 413 -28.30 -7.85 -4.18
C GLU A 413 -27.39 -8.68 -3.25
N GLU A 414 -27.96 -9.41 -2.27
CA GLU A 414 -27.19 -10.30 -1.38
C GLU A 414 -26.52 -11.43 -2.15
N ALA A 415 -27.26 -12.11 -3.02
CA ALA A 415 -26.72 -13.14 -3.90
C ALA A 415 -25.58 -12.60 -4.76
N ARG A 416 -25.77 -11.42 -5.35
CA ARG A 416 -24.75 -10.75 -6.16
C ARG A 416 -23.53 -10.34 -5.33
N LEU A 417 -23.70 -9.88 -4.10
CA LEU A 417 -22.63 -9.53 -3.18
C LEU A 417 -21.71 -10.72 -2.89
N VAL A 418 -22.29 -11.89 -2.61
CA VAL A 418 -21.53 -13.13 -2.37
C VAL A 418 -20.68 -13.51 -3.59
N ILE A 419 -21.26 -13.43 -4.79
CA ILE A 419 -20.56 -13.74 -6.04
C ILE A 419 -19.42 -12.76 -6.29
N ASP A 420 -19.69 -11.47 -6.20
CA ASP A 420 -18.68 -10.43 -6.44
C ASP A 420 -17.56 -10.47 -5.38
N ALA A 421 -17.87 -10.80 -4.12
CA ALA A 421 -16.89 -10.98 -3.05
C ALA A 421 -15.98 -12.21 -3.29
N ALA A 422 -16.56 -13.31 -3.77
CA ALA A 422 -15.78 -14.50 -4.13
C ALA A 422 -14.86 -14.21 -5.33
N LEU A 423 -15.35 -13.52 -6.36
CA LEU A 423 -14.56 -13.11 -7.52
C LEU A 423 -13.44 -12.12 -7.15
N ASP A 424 -13.72 -11.13 -6.28
CA ASP A 424 -12.69 -10.18 -5.78
C ASP A 424 -11.62 -10.92 -4.97
N SER A 425 -12.01 -11.91 -4.16
CA SER A 425 -11.09 -12.73 -3.37
C SER A 425 -10.13 -13.53 -4.24
N VAL A 426 -10.62 -14.23 -5.26
CA VAL A 426 -9.77 -14.98 -6.20
C VAL A 426 -8.87 -14.05 -7.00
N SER A 427 -9.40 -12.90 -7.43
CA SER A 427 -8.60 -11.86 -8.09
C SER A 427 -7.51 -11.32 -7.16
N GLY A 428 -7.81 -11.13 -5.87
CA GLY A 428 -6.86 -10.71 -4.86
C GLY A 428 -5.77 -11.75 -4.61
N ILE A 429 -6.13 -13.03 -4.55
CA ILE A 429 -5.17 -14.14 -4.43
C ILE A 429 -4.24 -14.17 -5.65
N ALA A 430 -4.78 -14.10 -6.86
CA ALA A 430 -3.99 -14.10 -8.10
C ALA A 430 -3.01 -12.91 -8.15
N TYR A 431 -3.51 -11.72 -7.83
CA TYR A 431 -2.68 -10.51 -7.83
C TYR A 431 -1.63 -10.55 -6.73
N GLY A 432 -2.02 -10.94 -5.52
CA GLY A 432 -1.10 -11.04 -4.39
C GLY A 432 0.01 -12.06 -4.60
N ALA A 433 -0.31 -13.20 -5.23
CA ALA A 433 0.67 -14.21 -5.60
C ALA A 433 1.65 -13.69 -6.67
N ALA A 434 1.15 -13.02 -7.71
CA ALA A 434 1.97 -12.45 -8.78
C ALA A 434 2.88 -11.30 -8.33
N HIS A 435 2.49 -10.57 -7.28
CA HIS A 435 3.23 -9.39 -6.77
C HIS A 435 3.88 -9.63 -5.40
N GLY A 436 3.88 -10.88 -4.92
CA GLY A 436 4.50 -11.24 -3.64
C GLY A 436 3.85 -10.56 -2.43
N ASP A 437 2.54 -10.36 -2.44
CA ASP A 437 1.76 -9.81 -1.34
C ASP A 437 1.02 -10.93 -0.56
N PRO A 438 1.66 -11.56 0.44
CA PRO A 438 1.06 -12.67 1.19
C PRO A 438 -0.15 -12.23 2.01
N GLU A 439 -0.23 -10.98 2.42
CA GLU A 439 -1.35 -10.45 3.19
C GLU A 439 -2.62 -10.38 2.32
N LEU A 440 -2.48 -9.98 1.07
CA LEU A 440 -3.59 -9.97 0.12
C LEU A 440 -4.05 -11.39 -0.25
N VAL A 441 -3.10 -12.33 -0.41
CA VAL A 441 -3.41 -13.76 -0.62
C VAL A 441 -4.19 -14.31 0.58
N GLU A 442 -3.71 -14.07 1.79
CA GLU A 442 -4.34 -14.56 3.02
C GLU A 442 -5.72 -13.93 3.27
N ARG A 443 -5.88 -12.64 2.96
CA ARG A 443 -7.19 -11.98 2.99
C ARG A 443 -8.17 -12.68 2.06
N GLY A 444 -7.77 -12.93 0.80
CA GLY A 444 -8.62 -13.61 -0.17
C GLY A 444 -9.02 -15.01 0.29
N ARG A 445 -8.07 -15.78 0.83
CA ARG A 445 -8.33 -17.13 1.39
C ARG A 445 -9.34 -17.09 2.54
N ARG A 446 -9.17 -16.16 3.48
CA ARG A 446 -10.12 -16.01 4.62
C ARG A 446 -11.52 -15.68 4.15
N THR A 447 -11.65 -14.76 3.20
CA THR A 447 -12.97 -14.39 2.65
C THR A 447 -13.61 -15.57 1.92
N LEU A 448 -12.89 -16.32 1.09
CA LEU A 448 -13.42 -17.54 0.44
C LEU A 448 -13.83 -18.60 1.45
N ALA A 449 -13.00 -18.88 2.46
CA ALA A 449 -13.33 -19.86 3.50
C ALA A 449 -14.63 -19.47 4.25
N ARG A 450 -14.78 -18.19 4.58
CA ARG A 450 -15.99 -17.64 5.18
C ARG A 450 -17.22 -17.85 4.30
N LEU A 451 -17.18 -17.38 3.06
CA LEU A 451 -18.30 -17.49 2.12
C LEU A 451 -18.74 -18.94 1.88
N ARG A 452 -17.77 -19.87 1.82
CA ARG A 452 -18.05 -21.31 1.72
C ARG A 452 -18.74 -21.88 2.97
N ALA A 453 -18.35 -21.42 4.15
CA ALA A 453 -18.95 -21.84 5.41
C ALA A 453 -20.40 -21.34 5.51
N GLU A 454 -20.65 -20.07 5.19
CA GLU A 454 -21.97 -19.45 5.16
C GLU A 454 -22.89 -20.14 4.13
N HIS A 455 -22.37 -20.39 2.93
CA HIS A 455 -23.14 -21.08 1.86
C HIS A 455 -23.53 -22.51 2.27
N ARG A 456 -22.60 -23.25 2.90
CA ARG A 456 -22.91 -24.61 3.41
C ARG A 456 -23.96 -24.59 4.51
N ALA A 457 -23.88 -23.62 5.43
CA ALA A 457 -24.87 -23.47 6.50
C ALA A 457 -26.26 -23.16 5.94
N ALA A 458 -26.36 -22.34 4.89
CA ALA A 458 -27.63 -22.03 4.23
C ALA A 458 -28.26 -23.23 3.47
N LEU A 459 -27.43 -24.15 2.98
CA LEU A 459 -27.89 -25.38 2.27
C LEU A 459 -28.21 -26.55 3.22
N SER A 460 -27.70 -26.49 4.49
CA SER A 460 -28.05 -27.52 5.48
C SER A 460 -29.47 -27.27 5.97
N PRO A 461 -30.43 -28.19 5.77
CA PRO A 461 -31.78 -28.03 6.32
C PRO A 461 -31.64 -27.90 7.83
N ALA A 462 -32.38 -26.95 8.42
CA ALA A 462 -32.47 -26.79 9.86
C ALA A 462 -32.78 -28.18 10.47
N GLY A 463 -31.72 -28.80 10.99
CA GLY A 463 -31.82 -30.11 11.60
C GLY A 463 -32.82 -30.05 12.75
N ASP A 464 -33.77 -30.94 12.72
CA ASP A 464 -34.77 -31.23 13.74
C ASP A 464 -34.27 -30.89 15.17
N ALA A 465 -34.68 -29.73 15.66
CA ALA A 465 -34.70 -29.49 17.09
C ALA A 465 -35.89 -30.31 17.63
N ARG A 466 -35.61 -31.52 18.09
CA ARG A 466 -36.49 -32.27 19.00
C ARG A 466 -35.97 -32.05 20.42
#